data_1c1eab87cc644a5c4bed250e026dfa1f
#
_entry.id   1c1eab87cc644a5c4bed250e026dfa1f
#
_cell.length_a   1.000
_cell.length_b   1.000
_cell.length_c   1.000
_cell.angle_alpha   90.00
_cell.angle_beta   90.00
_cell.angle_gamma   90.00
#
_symmetry.space_group_name_H-M   'P 1'
#
loop_
_entity.id
_entity.type
_entity.pdbx_description
1 polymer ?
#
loop_
_entity_poly.entity_id
_entity_poly.type
_entity_poly.pdbx_seq_one_letter_code
_entity_poly.pdbx_strand_id
1 'polypeptide(L)'
;MKVVVTTGPSYEPVDEVRRLTNFSTGELGVMLSGKLAAAGFEVLCLKGAGATHPQNPPGAEVRPFTTNDDLFDQLTVLSRANSVGAVFHVAALCDYKVKQVEDADGVRCQSAKIDSRGGPLTIVLEPARKVIGEMRRLFPDALLVGWKYELNGGRSEALTKVWRQLRENNTDACVLNGRAWGTGFGFCTPPDSIHELAGKGELVEFLSQWLEQRLSVAAR
;
A
#
# COMPACT_ATOMS: atom_id res chain seq x y z
N MET A 1 -7.33 11.57 -17.00
CA MET A 1 -7.20 11.64 -15.53
C MET A 1 -6.16 10.64 -15.09
N LYS A 2 -5.26 11.07 -14.23
CA LYS A 2 -4.21 10.19 -13.69
C LYS A 2 -4.69 9.40 -12.49
N VAL A 3 -4.39 8.10 -12.49
CA VAL A 3 -4.64 7.17 -11.38
C VAL A 3 -3.31 6.67 -10.84
N VAL A 4 -3.11 6.73 -9.52
CA VAL A 4 -1.93 6.20 -8.87
C VAL A 4 -2.28 4.89 -8.18
N VAL A 5 -1.49 3.84 -8.43
CA VAL A 5 -1.59 2.55 -7.75
C VAL A 5 -0.28 2.27 -7.05
N THR A 6 -0.28 2.17 -5.72
CA THR A 6 0.91 1.71 -4.99
C THR A 6 0.82 0.21 -4.77
N THR A 7 1.91 -0.54 -4.95
CA THR A 7 1.87 -2.01 -4.84
C THR A 7 3.20 -2.60 -4.39
N GLY A 8 3.17 -3.82 -3.86
CA GLY A 8 4.36 -4.49 -3.35
C GLY A 8 4.78 -4.00 -1.96
N PRO A 9 5.86 -4.54 -1.39
CA PRO A 9 6.32 -4.18 -0.07
C PRO A 9 7.24 -2.97 -0.09
N SER A 10 7.17 -2.14 0.95
CA SER A 10 8.32 -1.33 1.36
C SER A 10 9.36 -2.20 2.09
N TYR A 11 10.53 -1.64 2.31
CA TYR A 11 11.52 -2.23 3.21
C TYR A 11 12.21 -1.15 4.04
N GLU A 12 12.78 -1.57 5.18
CA GLU A 12 13.60 -0.71 6.03
C GLU A 12 15.00 -1.30 6.11
N PRO A 13 16.05 -0.54 5.76
CA PRO A 13 17.41 -1.03 5.79
C PRO A 13 17.85 -1.32 7.24
N VAL A 14 18.47 -2.48 7.46
CA VAL A 14 19.20 -2.82 8.68
C VAL A 14 20.65 -2.36 8.57
N ASP A 15 21.25 -2.62 7.41
CA ASP A 15 22.52 -2.12 6.93
C ASP A 15 22.49 -2.04 5.38
N GLU A 16 23.62 -1.84 4.69
CA GLU A 16 23.63 -1.73 3.22
C GLU A 16 23.30 -3.05 2.50
N VAL A 17 23.31 -4.19 3.19
CA VAL A 17 23.07 -5.51 2.59
C VAL A 17 21.83 -6.23 3.12
N ARG A 18 21.27 -5.82 4.28
CA ARG A 18 20.13 -6.46 4.93
C ARG A 18 18.99 -5.48 5.14
N ARG A 19 17.75 -5.99 5.04
CA ARG A 19 16.53 -5.20 5.19
C ARG A 19 15.43 -5.98 5.90
N LEU A 20 14.54 -5.27 6.59
CA LEU A 20 13.25 -5.74 7.05
C LEU A 20 12.20 -5.39 6.01
N THR A 21 11.27 -6.31 5.73
CA THR A 21 10.22 -6.11 4.72
C THR A 21 9.01 -6.97 5.02
N ASN A 22 7.86 -6.60 4.48
CA ASN A 22 6.65 -7.39 4.51
C ASN A 22 6.61 -8.42 3.38
N PHE A 23 5.90 -9.53 3.59
CA PHE A 23 5.62 -10.48 2.51
C PHE A 23 4.52 -9.92 1.60
N SER A 24 4.89 -9.39 0.45
CA SER A 24 3.97 -8.95 -0.59
C SER A 24 4.59 -9.16 -1.96
N THR A 25 3.89 -9.85 -2.85
CA THR A 25 4.37 -10.05 -4.22
C THR A 25 4.17 -8.83 -5.11
N GLY A 26 3.22 -7.95 -4.78
CA GLY A 26 2.82 -6.83 -5.63
C GLY A 26 1.85 -7.22 -6.77
N GLU A 27 1.47 -8.49 -6.89
CA GLU A 27 0.65 -9.01 -7.99
C GLU A 27 -0.69 -8.26 -8.15
N LEU A 28 -1.43 -8.08 -7.05
CA LEU A 28 -2.76 -7.46 -7.09
C LEU A 28 -2.74 -6.03 -7.65
N GLY A 29 -1.79 -5.21 -7.21
CA GLY A 29 -1.66 -3.85 -7.74
C GLY A 29 -1.17 -3.81 -9.19
N VAL A 30 -0.34 -4.77 -9.61
CA VAL A 30 0.05 -4.92 -11.03
C VAL A 30 -1.18 -5.27 -11.88
N MET A 31 -2.00 -6.24 -11.47
CA MET A 31 -3.25 -6.58 -12.16
C MET A 31 -4.20 -5.38 -12.25
N LEU A 32 -4.40 -4.67 -11.14
CA LEU A 32 -5.26 -3.48 -11.08
C LEU A 32 -4.74 -2.38 -12.01
N SER A 33 -3.45 -2.09 -11.98
CA SER A 33 -2.84 -1.08 -12.86
C SER A 33 -3.03 -1.38 -14.33
N GLY A 34 -2.83 -2.64 -14.74
CA GLY A 34 -3.06 -3.07 -16.12
C GLY A 34 -4.52 -2.98 -16.53
N LYS A 35 -5.46 -3.35 -15.63
CA LYS A 35 -6.90 -3.24 -15.91
C LYS A 35 -7.34 -1.79 -16.08
N LEU A 36 -6.90 -0.90 -15.18
CA LEU A 36 -7.20 0.53 -15.26
C LEU A 36 -6.60 1.18 -16.52
N ALA A 37 -5.38 0.80 -16.91
CA ALA A 37 -4.78 1.28 -18.16
C ALA A 37 -5.57 0.79 -19.39
N ALA A 38 -6.03 -0.47 -19.40
CA ALA A 38 -6.89 -1.00 -20.46
C ALA A 38 -8.26 -0.31 -20.53
N ALA A 39 -8.76 0.23 -19.41
CA ALA A 39 -9.97 1.05 -19.34
C ALA A 39 -9.74 2.53 -19.77
N GLY A 40 -8.52 2.88 -20.23
CA GLY A 40 -8.21 4.21 -20.77
C GLY A 40 -7.72 5.24 -19.74
N PHE A 41 -7.44 4.83 -18.50
CA PHE A 41 -6.83 5.74 -17.51
C PHE A 41 -5.33 5.90 -17.74
N GLU A 42 -4.80 7.09 -17.44
CA GLU A 42 -3.38 7.33 -17.31
C GLU A 42 -2.92 6.78 -15.95
N VAL A 43 -2.25 5.62 -15.94
CA VAL A 43 -1.90 4.92 -14.70
C VAL A 43 -0.41 5.04 -14.39
N LEU A 44 -0.11 5.48 -13.16
CA LEU A 44 1.21 5.38 -12.55
C LEU A 44 1.19 4.30 -11.46
N CYS A 45 1.94 3.23 -11.68
CA CYS A 45 2.15 2.14 -10.73
C CYS A 45 3.44 2.40 -9.93
N LEU A 46 3.31 2.79 -8.65
CA LEU A 46 4.43 2.85 -7.72
C LEU A 46 4.64 1.45 -7.14
N LYS A 47 5.67 0.75 -7.63
CA LYS A 47 5.93 -0.67 -7.31
C LYS A 47 7.10 -0.79 -6.35
N GLY A 48 6.89 -1.39 -5.18
CA GLY A 48 7.96 -1.67 -4.23
C GLY A 48 9.11 -2.44 -4.87
N ALA A 49 10.34 -1.97 -4.69
CA ALA A 49 11.54 -2.59 -5.27
C ALA A 49 11.77 -4.04 -4.78
N GLY A 50 11.13 -4.41 -3.65
CA GLY A 50 11.11 -5.77 -3.12
C GLY A 50 9.99 -6.66 -3.67
N ALA A 51 9.13 -6.17 -4.57
CA ALA A 51 8.03 -6.94 -5.13
C ALA A 51 8.54 -8.09 -5.98
N THR A 52 8.05 -9.31 -5.70
CA THR A 52 8.52 -10.54 -6.37
C THR A 52 7.69 -10.91 -7.60
N HIS A 53 6.54 -10.27 -7.84
CA HIS A 53 5.77 -10.48 -9.05
C HIS A 53 6.58 -10.00 -10.27
N PRO A 54 6.88 -10.89 -11.24
CA PRO A 54 7.89 -10.60 -12.27
C PRO A 54 7.42 -9.61 -13.34
N GLN A 55 6.11 -9.49 -13.52
CA GLN A 55 5.55 -8.68 -14.60
C GLN A 55 5.35 -7.23 -14.17
N ASN A 56 5.44 -6.33 -15.14
CA ASN A 56 4.94 -4.97 -15.01
C ASN A 56 3.54 -4.86 -15.62
N PRO A 57 2.69 -3.93 -15.14
CA PRO A 57 1.36 -3.75 -15.68
C PRO A 57 1.43 -3.22 -17.12
N PRO A 58 0.75 -3.87 -18.10
CA PRO A 58 0.72 -3.38 -19.47
C PRO A 58 0.00 -2.02 -19.53
N GLY A 59 0.56 -1.10 -20.32
CA GLY A 59 -0.05 0.21 -20.56
C GLY A 59 0.07 1.22 -19.43
N ALA A 60 0.72 0.88 -18.30
CA ALA A 60 0.95 1.79 -17.18
C ALA A 60 2.42 2.20 -17.07
N GLU A 61 2.67 3.45 -16.64
CA GLU A 61 4.00 3.87 -16.18
C GLU A 61 4.32 3.14 -14.87
N VAL A 62 5.55 2.62 -14.75
CA VAL A 62 6.01 1.96 -13.51
C VAL A 62 7.19 2.73 -12.92
N ARG A 63 7.09 3.07 -11.64
CA ARG A 63 8.17 3.70 -10.90
C ARG A 63 8.43 2.93 -9.60
N PRO A 64 9.68 2.54 -9.32
CA PRO A 64 10.00 1.83 -8.09
C PRO A 64 9.96 2.76 -6.88
N PHE A 65 9.62 2.20 -5.72
CA PHE A 65 9.87 2.82 -4.41
C PHE A 65 10.55 1.81 -3.47
N THR A 66 11.18 2.30 -2.41
CA THR A 66 11.96 1.53 -1.44
C THR A 66 11.33 1.56 -0.05
N THR A 67 11.49 2.64 0.68
CA THR A 67 10.98 2.84 2.05
C THR A 67 9.60 3.54 2.06
N ASN A 68 8.98 3.61 3.24
CA ASN A 68 7.77 4.40 3.42
C ASN A 68 8.02 5.89 3.13
N ASP A 69 9.18 6.40 3.52
CA ASP A 69 9.54 7.81 3.31
C ASP A 69 9.78 8.10 1.83
N ASP A 70 10.47 7.22 1.09
CA ASP A 70 10.63 7.33 -0.37
C ASP A 70 9.27 7.35 -1.09
N LEU A 71 8.36 6.43 -0.74
CA LEU A 71 7.00 6.44 -1.30
C LEU A 71 6.27 7.74 -1.00
N PHE A 72 6.37 8.24 0.23
CA PHE A 72 5.73 9.49 0.64
C PHE A 72 6.28 10.68 -0.13
N ASP A 73 7.59 10.75 -0.35
CA ASP A 73 8.23 11.83 -1.12
C ASP A 73 7.76 11.82 -2.58
N GLN A 74 7.67 10.62 -3.21
CA GLN A 74 7.13 10.48 -4.56
C GLN A 74 5.66 10.93 -4.65
N LEU A 75 4.82 10.54 -3.69
CA LEU A 75 3.42 10.99 -3.61
C LEU A 75 3.31 12.51 -3.40
N THR A 76 4.20 13.08 -2.60
CA THR A 76 4.27 14.54 -2.38
C THR A 76 4.62 15.29 -3.66
N VAL A 77 5.54 14.78 -4.46
CA VAL A 77 5.84 15.37 -5.77
C VAL A 77 4.64 15.30 -6.71
N LEU A 78 3.94 14.15 -6.74
CA LEU A 78 2.76 13.95 -7.58
C LEU A 78 1.60 14.86 -7.18
N SER A 79 1.41 15.13 -5.89
CA SER A 79 0.32 15.99 -5.39
C SER A 79 0.40 17.43 -5.89
N ARG A 80 1.62 17.92 -6.16
CA ARG A 80 1.84 19.30 -6.64
C ARG A 80 1.28 19.57 -8.04
N ALA A 81 1.13 18.52 -8.86
CA ALA A 81 0.59 18.63 -10.21
C ALA A 81 -0.93 18.72 -10.26
N ASN A 82 -1.63 18.47 -9.14
CA ASN A 82 -3.10 18.49 -8.98
C ASN A 82 -3.87 17.75 -10.10
N SER A 83 -3.27 16.67 -10.63
CA SER A 83 -3.81 15.91 -11.76
C SER A 83 -4.26 14.50 -11.39
N VAL A 84 -4.06 14.09 -10.13
CA VAL A 84 -4.40 12.77 -9.62
C VAL A 84 -5.87 12.74 -9.21
N GLY A 85 -6.66 11.92 -9.90
CA GLY A 85 -8.08 11.78 -9.61
C GLY A 85 -8.43 10.55 -8.76
N ALA A 86 -7.52 9.57 -8.66
CA ALA A 86 -7.69 8.43 -7.75
C ALA A 86 -6.36 7.85 -7.28
N VAL A 87 -6.34 7.34 -6.04
CA VAL A 87 -5.19 6.61 -5.48
C VAL A 87 -5.69 5.28 -4.90
N PHE A 88 -5.14 4.17 -5.41
CA PHE A 88 -5.33 2.84 -4.85
C PHE A 88 -4.07 2.46 -4.07
N HIS A 89 -4.18 2.48 -2.73
CA HIS A 89 -3.04 2.21 -1.86
C HIS A 89 -3.00 0.73 -1.46
N VAL A 90 -2.45 -0.10 -2.37
CA VAL A 90 -2.35 -1.57 -2.23
C VAL A 90 -1.03 -2.02 -1.61
N ALA A 91 -0.06 -1.11 -1.51
CA ALA A 91 1.27 -1.42 -0.99
C ALA A 91 1.24 -1.93 0.46
N ALA A 92 2.06 -2.95 0.74
CA ALA A 92 2.28 -3.49 2.09
C ALA A 92 3.44 -2.76 2.75
N LEU A 93 3.17 -1.66 3.41
CA LEU A 93 4.18 -0.81 4.04
C LEU A 93 4.61 -1.32 5.41
N CYS A 94 5.87 -1.11 5.76
CA CYS A 94 6.41 -1.42 7.08
C CYS A 94 5.73 -0.57 8.16
N ASP A 95 5.31 -1.21 9.25
CA ASP A 95 4.76 -0.51 10.43
C ASP A 95 5.84 0.12 11.30
N TYR A 96 7.05 -0.42 11.20
CA TYR A 96 8.22 0.00 11.96
C TYR A 96 9.41 0.20 11.02
N LYS A 97 10.30 1.14 11.38
CA LYS A 97 11.61 1.34 10.76
C LYS A 97 12.73 1.06 11.76
N VAL A 98 13.91 0.76 11.25
CA VAL A 98 15.10 0.51 12.07
C VAL A 98 15.60 1.84 12.63
N LYS A 99 15.57 1.97 13.97
CA LYS A 99 16.14 3.11 14.67
C LYS A 99 17.64 2.96 14.84
N GLN A 100 18.06 1.78 15.30
CA GLN A 100 19.47 1.41 15.48
C GLN A 100 19.62 -0.10 15.56
N VAL A 101 20.84 -0.56 15.34
CA VAL A 101 21.28 -1.94 15.55
C VAL A 101 22.39 -1.93 16.60
N GLU A 102 22.32 -2.83 17.57
CA GLU A 102 23.28 -2.98 18.66
C GLU A 102 23.90 -4.38 18.63
N ASP A 103 25.18 -4.49 19.01
CA ASP A 103 25.86 -5.76 19.21
C ASP A 103 25.49 -6.41 20.56
N ALA A 104 26.16 -7.51 20.90
CA ALA A 104 25.93 -8.25 22.14
C ALA A 104 26.20 -7.44 23.40
N ASP A 105 27.07 -6.44 23.32
CA ASP A 105 27.46 -5.57 24.43
C ASP A 105 26.63 -4.28 24.50
N GLY A 106 25.62 -4.16 23.63
CA GLY A 106 24.74 -2.98 23.53
C GLY A 106 25.37 -1.79 22.83
N VAL A 107 26.48 -2.00 22.11
CA VAL A 107 27.15 -0.95 21.37
C VAL A 107 26.52 -0.80 19.98
N ARG A 108 26.21 0.43 19.59
CA ARG A 108 25.59 0.73 18.30
C ARG A 108 26.50 0.37 17.12
N CYS A 109 26.02 -0.49 16.25
CA CYS A 109 26.68 -0.84 15.00
C CYS A 109 26.46 0.28 13.96
N GLN A 110 27.57 0.79 13.37
CA GLN A 110 27.55 1.85 12.35
C GLN A 110 28.25 1.43 11.04
N SER A 111 28.67 0.18 10.93
CA SER A 111 29.35 -0.32 9.72
C SER A 111 28.36 -0.50 8.58
N ALA A 112 28.79 -0.22 7.34
CA ALA A 112 28.04 -0.45 6.11
C ALA A 112 27.53 -1.90 5.99
N LYS A 113 28.30 -2.84 6.52
CA LYS A 113 27.93 -4.25 6.66
C LYS A 113 28.35 -4.73 8.05
N ILE A 114 27.37 -5.09 8.87
CA ILE A 114 27.62 -5.60 10.23
C ILE A 114 28.23 -7.01 10.14
N ASP A 115 29.34 -7.25 10.88
CA ASP A 115 30.02 -8.55 10.89
C ASP A 115 29.14 -9.62 11.54
N SER A 116 28.91 -10.72 10.84
CA SER A 116 28.10 -11.85 11.33
C SER A 116 28.82 -12.68 12.40
N ARG A 117 30.13 -12.48 12.62
CA ARG A 117 30.92 -13.17 13.66
C ARG A 117 30.92 -12.44 15.01
N GLY A 118 30.31 -11.25 15.08
CA GLY A 118 30.23 -10.43 16.29
C GLY A 118 29.20 -10.91 17.34
N GLY A 119 28.55 -12.07 17.12
CA GLY A 119 27.53 -12.57 18.03
C GLY A 119 26.09 -12.09 17.68
N PRO A 120 25.14 -12.16 18.63
CA PRO A 120 23.78 -11.74 18.42
C PRO A 120 23.67 -10.23 18.23
N LEU A 121 22.66 -9.80 17.44
CA LEU A 121 22.34 -8.39 17.24
C LEU A 121 20.94 -8.08 17.80
N THR A 122 20.81 -6.90 18.41
CA THR A 122 19.52 -6.32 18.78
C THR A 122 19.13 -5.24 17.77
N ILE A 123 17.96 -5.37 17.16
CA ILE A 123 17.44 -4.35 16.25
C ILE A 123 16.35 -3.58 17.00
N VAL A 124 16.62 -2.32 17.29
CA VAL A 124 15.64 -1.40 17.90
C VAL A 124 14.81 -0.78 16.81
N LEU A 125 13.50 -0.96 16.90
CA LEU A 125 12.53 -0.46 15.95
C LEU A 125 11.78 0.75 16.55
N GLU A 126 11.41 1.69 15.68
CA GLU A 126 10.48 2.78 16.00
C GLU A 126 9.34 2.82 14.96
N PRO A 127 8.17 3.40 15.29
CA PRO A 127 7.06 3.50 14.35
C PRO A 127 7.47 4.18 13.05
N ALA A 128 7.15 3.55 11.93
CA ALA A 128 7.35 4.13 10.59
C ALA A 128 6.21 5.09 10.24
N ARG A 129 6.42 5.90 9.21
CA ARG A 129 5.43 6.81 8.66
C ARG A 129 4.19 6.04 8.16
N LYS A 130 3.01 6.47 8.58
CA LYS A 130 1.71 5.96 8.09
C LYS A 130 1.29 6.76 6.86
N VAL A 131 1.73 6.34 5.68
CA VAL A 131 1.48 7.05 4.41
C VAL A 131 0.00 7.26 4.14
N ILE A 132 -0.86 6.29 4.45
CA ILE A 132 -2.32 6.41 4.25
C ILE A 132 -2.93 7.58 5.01
N GLY A 133 -2.43 7.91 6.20
CA GLY A 133 -2.89 9.04 7.01
C GLY A 133 -2.62 10.41 6.40
N GLU A 134 -1.67 10.49 5.47
CA GLU A 134 -1.28 11.72 4.79
C GLU A 134 -1.98 11.89 3.43
N MET A 135 -2.60 10.85 2.90
CA MET A 135 -3.09 10.85 1.51
C MET A 135 -4.19 11.86 1.26
N ARG A 136 -5.13 12.01 2.18
CA ARG A 136 -6.22 13.01 1.99
C ARG A 136 -5.67 14.44 1.94
N ARG A 137 -4.63 14.74 2.73
CA ARG A 137 -3.95 16.05 2.67
C ARG A 137 -3.20 16.25 1.35
N LEU A 138 -2.57 15.20 0.82
CA LEU A 138 -1.85 15.26 -0.47
C LEU A 138 -2.81 15.33 -1.66
N PHE A 139 -3.93 14.64 -1.61
CA PHE A 139 -4.89 14.50 -2.70
C PHE A 139 -6.31 14.78 -2.19
N PRO A 140 -6.64 16.07 -1.93
CA PRO A 140 -7.90 16.44 -1.27
C PRO A 140 -9.14 16.03 -2.07
N ASP A 141 -9.07 16.08 -3.39
CA ASP A 141 -10.19 15.83 -4.31
C ASP A 141 -10.15 14.44 -4.97
N ALA A 142 -9.10 13.64 -4.74
CA ALA A 142 -8.97 12.32 -5.34
C ALA A 142 -9.82 11.27 -4.59
N LEU A 143 -10.29 10.26 -5.33
CA LEU A 143 -10.83 9.05 -4.74
C LEU A 143 -9.71 8.24 -4.11
N LEU A 144 -9.81 7.96 -2.81
CA LEU A 144 -8.79 7.25 -2.04
C LEU A 144 -9.29 5.87 -1.61
N VAL A 145 -8.64 4.81 -2.09
CA VAL A 145 -8.95 3.43 -1.73
C VAL A 145 -7.79 2.83 -0.94
N GLY A 146 -8.03 2.53 0.34
CA GLY A 146 -7.06 1.88 1.22
C GLY A 146 -7.19 0.36 1.18
N TRP A 147 -6.21 -0.33 1.79
CA TRP A 147 -6.20 -1.78 2.00
C TRP A 147 -6.04 -2.13 3.46
N LYS A 148 -6.70 -3.22 3.85
CA LYS A 148 -6.58 -3.80 5.19
C LYS A 148 -6.41 -5.31 5.08
N TYR A 149 -5.26 -5.81 5.55
CA TYR A 149 -4.97 -7.23 5.63
C TYR A 149 -5.02 -7.67 7.09
N GLU A 150 -6.00 -8.52 7.46
CA GLU A 150 -6.21 -8.94 8.84
C GLU A 150 -6.09 -10.45 9.01
N LEU A 151 -5.22 -10.85 9.94
CA LEU A 151 -4.92 -12.26 10.21
C LEU A 151 -5.62 -12.79 11.47
N ASN A 152 -5.77 -11.96 12.48
CA ASN A 152 -6.25 -12.34 13.80
C ASN A 152 -7.64 -11.79 14.08
N GLY A 153 -8.38 -12.48 14.93
CA GLY A 153 -9.77 -12.15 15.25
C GLY A 153 -10.76 -12.71 14.23
N GLY A 154 -12.01 -12.27 14.33
CA GLY A 154 -13.10 -12.63 13.43
C GLY A 154 -13.44 -11.51 12.45
N ARG A 155 -14.37 -11.82 11.55
CA ARG A 155 -14.85 -10.92 10.51
C ARG A 155 -15.38 -9.58 11.07
N SER A 156 -16.11 -9.62 12.17
CA SER A 156 -16.65 -8.41 12.83
C SER A 156 -15.54 -7.49 13.35
N GLU A 157 -14.48 -8.06 13.95
CA GLU A 157 -13.34 -7.28 14.44
C GLU A 157 -12.54 -6.68 13.27
N ALA A 158 -12.36 -7.45 12.18
CA ALA A 158 -11.71 -6.97 10.97
C ALA A 158 -12.47 -5.78 10.36
N LEU A 159 -13.80 -5.87 10.27
CA LEU A 159 -14.66 -4.79 9.81
C LEU A 159 -14.58 -3.55 10.73
N THR A 160 -14.56 -3.73 12.04
CA THR A 160 -14.38 -2.62 13.00
C THR A 160 -13.09 -1.84 12.71
N LYS A 161 -12.00 -2.54 12.38
CA LYS A 161 -10.73 -1.92 12.01
C LYS A 161 -10.81 -1.21 10.66
N VAL A 162 -11.56 -1.74 9.70
CA VAL A 162 -11.80 -1.09 8.39
C VAL A 162 -12.55 0.23 8.58
N TRP A 163 -13.67 0.21 9.33
CA TRP A 163 -14.46 1.42 9.58
C TRP A 163 -13.67 2.49 10.33
N ARG A 164 -12.81 2.06 11.26
CA ARG A 164 -11.88 2.98 11.92
C ARG A 164 -10.89 3.58 10.92
N GLN A 165 -10.25 2.76 10.07
CA GLN A 165 -9.30 3.23 9.05
C GLN A 165 -9.94 4.24 8.09
N LEU A 166 -11.16 3.97 7.60
CA LEU A 166 -11.91 4.87 6.72
C LEU A 166 -12.13 6.25 7.38
N ARG A 167 -12.55 6.27 8.65
CA ARG A 167 -12.79 7.52 9.40
C ARG A 167 -11.51 8.26 9.69
N GLU A 168 -10.49 7.59 10.24
CA GLU A 168 -9.23 8.22 10.67
C GLU A 168 -8.45 8.80 9.51
N ASN A 169 -8.46 8.14 8.34
CA ASN A 169 -7.69 8.57 7.17
C ASN A 169 -8.54 9.30 6.11
N ASN A 170 -9.84 9.45 6.36
CA ASN A 170 -10.78 10.10 5.43
C ASN A 170 -10.67 9.53 4.01
N THR A 171 -10.65 8.20 3.88
CA THR A 171 -10.61 7.51 2.59
C THR A 171 -12.01 7.12 2.13
N ASP A 172 -12.22 7.03 0.81
CA ASP A 172 -13.54 6.80 0.20
C ASP A 172 -13.94 5.32 0.23
N ALA A 173 -12.95 4.43 0.23
CA ALA A 173 -13.15 3.00 0.30
C ALA A 173 -11.95 2.29 0.95
N CYS A 174 -12.20 1.05 1.40
CA CYS A 174 -11.15 0.15 1.89
C CYS A 174 -11.43 -1.28 1.42
N VAL A 175 -10.42 -1.94 0.87
CA VAL A 175 -10.47 -3.37 0.57
C VAL A 175 -9.94 -4.15 1.77
N LEU A 176 -10.76 -5.07 2.28
CA LEU A 176 -10.42 -5.97 3.37
C LEU A 176 -10.14 -7.36 2.83
N ASN A 177 -9.06 -7.98 3.29
CA ASN A 177 -8.77 -9.39 3.05
C ASN A 177 -7.91 -9.98 4.18
N GLY A 178 -7.62 -11.26 4.08
CA GLY A 178 -6.82 -11.99 5.07
C GLY A 178 -7.66 -13.01 5.85
N ARG A 179 -7.01 -13.79 6.68
CA ARG A 179 -7.63 -14.93 7.38
C ARG A 179 -8.84 -14.55 8.25
N ALA A 180 -8.80 -13.36 8.86
CA ALA A 180 -9.92 -12.87 9.68
C ALA A 180 -11.16 -12.52 8.86
N TRP A 181 -10.99 -12.16 7.58
CA TRP A 181 -12.09 -11.98 6.62
C TRP A 181 -12.66 -13.31 6.12
N GLY A 182 -11.77 -14.24 5.79
CA GLY A 182 -12.09 -15.49 5.12
C GLY A 182 -11.57 -15.54 3.68
N THR A 183 -12.26 -16.20 2.78
CA THR A 183 -11.91 -16.26 1.37
C THR A 183 -12.31 -14.98 0.63
N GLY A 184 -11.52 -14.61 -0.40
CA GLY A 184 -11.83 -13.44 -1.23
C GLY A 184 -11.52 -12.09 -0.56
N PHE A 185 -12.36 -11.11 -0.90
CA PHE A 185 -12.17 -9.70 -0.50
C PHE A 185 -13.50 -9.08 -0.11
N GLY A 186 -13.47 -8.11 0.81
CA GLY A 186 -14.57 -7.20 1.10
C GLY A 186 -14.23 -5.79 0.65
N PHE A 187 -14.99 -5.23 -0.27
CA PHE A 187 -14.89 -3.82 -0.62
C PHE A 187 -15.87 -3.03 0.24
N CYS A 188 -15.33 -2.18 1.10
CA CYS A 188 -16.07 -1.44 2.12
C CYS A 188 -16.13 0.04 1.78
N THR A 189 -17.32 0.63 1.80
CA THR A 189 -17.54 2.08 1.62
C THR A 189 -18.43 2.63 2.72
N PRO A 190 -18.19 3.88 3.18
CA PRO A 190 -19.09 4.53 4.15
C PRO A 190 -20.53 4.63 3.64
N PRO A 191 -21.54 4.62 4.55
CA PRO A 191 -21.35 4.48 6.01
C PRO A 191 -21.05 3.04 6.47
N ASP A 192 -21.55 2.00 5.77
CA ASP A 192 -21.48 0.60 6.20
C ASP A 192 -21.67 -0.41 5.04
N SER A 193 -21.52 0.03 3.80
CA SER A 193 -21.68 -0.85 2.63
C SER A 193 -20.51 -1.80 2.47
N ILE A 194 -20.82 -3.07 2.22
CA ILE A 194 -19.83 -4.13 1.98
C ILE A 194 -20.22 -4.88 0.71
N HIS A 195 -19.29 -4.97 -0.24
CA HIS A 195 -19.42 -5.81 -1.42
C HIS A 195 -18.37 -6.93 -1.37
N GLU A 196 -18.82 -8.18 -1.43
CA GLU A 196 -17.95 -9.35 -1.36
C GLU A 196 -17.51 -9.78 -2.75
N LEU A 197 -16.24 -10.14 -2.88
CA LEU A 197 -15.61 -10.50 -4.14
C LEU A 197 -14.79 -11.78 -3.94
N ALA A 198 -14.99 -12.78 -4.78
CA ALA A 198 -14.46 -14.13 -4.57
C ALA A 198 -12.94 -14.22 -4.81
N GLY A 199 -12.37 -13.35 -5.64
CA GLY A 199 -10.95 -13.43 -5.98
C GLY A 199 -10.37 -12.16 -6.58
N LYS A 200 -9.06 -12.19 -6.85
CA LYS A 200 -8.32 -11.03 -7.38
C LYS A 200 -8.87 -10.53 -8.72
N GLY A 201 -9.24 -11.44 -9.63
CA GLY A 201 -9.77 -11.07 -10.95
C GLY A 201 -11.09 -10.30 -10.85
N GLU A 202 -12.02 -10.79 -10.02
CA GLU A 202 -13.29 -10.14 -9.77
C GLU A 202 -13.11 -8.78 -9.08
N LEU A 203 -12.23 -8.71 -8.08
CA LEU A 203 -11.91 -7.46 -7.39
C LEU A 203 -11.38 -6.40 -8.36
N VAL A 204 -10.43 -6.77 -9.22
CA VAL A 204 -9.81 -5.84 -10.18
C VAL A 204 -10.84 -5.33 -11.20
N GLU A 205 -11.70 -6.21 -11.70
CA GLU A 205 -12.81 -5.84 -12.59
C GLU A 205 -13.77 -4.87 -11.90
N PHE A 206 -14.20 -5.22 -10.69
CA PHE A 206 -15.09 -4.41 -9.88
C PHE A 206 -14.53 -3.01 -9.59
N LEU A 207 -13.25 -2.91 -9.17
CA LEU A 207 -12.61 -1.64 -8.85
C LEU A 207 -12.49 -0.72 -10.09
N SER A 208 -12.23 -1.29 -11.27
CA SER A 208 -12.22 -0.52 -12.52
C SER A 208 -13.59 0.07 -12.83
N GLN A 209 -14.64 -0.75 -12.77
CA GLN A 209 -16.01 -0.32 -13.01
C GLN A 209 -16.50 0.68 -11.96
N TRP A 210 -16.16 0.46 -10.69
CA TRP A 210 -16.49 1.39 -9.59
C TRP A 210 -15.86 2.76 -9.82
N LEU A 211 -14.60 2.82 -10.24
CA LEU A 211 -13.92 4.08 -10.55
C LEU A 211 -14.62 4.82 -11.72
N GLU A 212 -14.92 4.13 -12.81
CA GLU A 212 -15.62 4.70 -13.98
C GLU A 212 -16.98 5.31 -13.57
N GLN A 213 -17.75 4.58 -12.77
CA GLN A 213 -19.06 5.05 -12.30
C GLN A 213 -18.95 6.30 -11.43
N ARG A 214 -17.99 6.33 -10.48
CA ARG A 214 -17.78 7.49 -9.61
C ARG A 214 -17.41 8.75 -10.38
N LEU A 215 -16.59 8.61 -11.40
CA LEU A 215 -16.20 9.74 -12.24
C LEU A 215 -17.31 10.23 -13.15
N SER A 216 -18.13 9.33 -13.67
CA SER A 216 -19.30 9.69 -14.51
C SER A 216 -20.35 10.48 -13.72
N VAL A 217 -20.48 10.22 -12.41
CA VAL A 217 -21.39 10.96 -11.52
C VAL A 217 -20.82 12.35 -11.18
N ALA A 218 -19.50 12.47 -10.98
CA ALA A 218 -18.86 13.74 -10.66
C ALA A 218 -18.79 14.72 -11.85
N ALA A 219 -18.98 14.24 -13.09
CA ALA A 219 -18.96 15.03 -14.32
C ALA A 219 -20.35 15.60 -14.71
N ARG A 220 -21.39 15.27 -13.96
CA ARG A 220 -22.78 15.79 -14.13
C ARG A 220 -23.08 16.85 -13.09
#